data_475a286da91394927a297832a7efc7d1
#
_entry.id   475a286da91394927a297832a7efc7d1
#
_cell.length_a   1.000
_cell.length_b   1.000
_cell.length_c   1.000
_cell.angle_alpha   90.00
_cell.angle_beta   90.00
_cell.angle_gamma   90.00
#
_symmetry.space_group_name_H-M   'P 1'
#
loop_
_entity.id
_entity.type
_entity.pdbx_description
1 polymer ?
#
loop_
_entity_poly.entity_id
_entity_poly.type
_entity_poly.pdbx_seq_one_letter_code
_entity_poly.pdbx_strand_id
1 'polypeptide(L)'
;YNKLKNLESNNPVIDITNVTRYREILDYCSSIPDCHAVLSPDSEKGISYTIKAGIMAVQEQKKTGMQDYYMFAVADQPYLKSQSVIKLIDKVLENKGNMKSVFSLRCGDTVGNPCVFHSSLIPQLLSLEGDKGGRSVAKKYDCVYVDIADERELTDIDTLSNSKHTVTL
;
A
#
# COMPACT_ATOMS: atom_id res chain seq x y z
N TYR A 1 -0.49 10.13 -2.24
CA TYR A 1 0.38 10.70 -1.21
C TYR A 1 -0.41 11.61 -0.26
N ASN A 2 -0.99 12.72 -0.73
CA ASN A 2 -1.69 13.70 0.12
C ASN A 2 -2.86 13.10 0.92
N LYS A 3 -3.58 12.10 0.37
CA LYS A 3 -4.65 11.41 1.09
C LYS A 3 -4.17 10.64 2.32
N LEU A 4 -2.97 10.06 2.25
CA LEU A 4 -2.38 9.30 3.35
C LEU A 4 -1.71 10.22 4.38
N LYS A 5 -1.07 11.30 3.94
CA LYS A 5 -0.41 12.25 4.83
C LYS A 5 -1.40 13.01 5.74
N ASN A 6 -2.61 13.28 5.26
CA ASN A 6 -3.65 13.93 6.06
C ASN A 6 -4.19 13.06 7.23
N LEU A 7 -3.74 11.81 7.36
CA LEU A 7 -4.11 10.91 8.47
C LEU A 7 -3.23 11.08 9.72
N GLU A 8 -2.19 11.90 9.67
CA GLU A 8 -1.21 12.06 10.75
C GLU A 8 -1.75 12.78 11.99
N SER A 9 -3.00 13.28 11.99
CA SER A 9 -3.45 14.21 13.03
C SER A 9 -3.76 13.59 14.40
N ASN A 10 -3.74 12.26 14.60
CA ASN A 10 -4.03 11.70 15.94
C ASN A 10 -3.45 10.32 16.29
N ASN A 11 -2.43 9.80 15.67
CA ASN A 11 -1.73 8.51 15.99
C ASN A 11 -1.26 7.81 14.70
N PRO A 12 -0.73 6.76 14.64
CA PRO A 12 0.65 6.33 14.63
C PRO A 12 1.53 7.16 13.66
N VAL A 13 2.82 7.15 13.88
CA VAL A 13 3.77 7.74 12.91
C VAL A 13 3.68 6.93 11.62
N ILE A 14 3.23 7.58 10.54
CA ILE A 14 3.10 6.97 9.21
C ILE A 14 4.19 7.55 8.31
N ASP A 15 5.16 6.71 7.95
CA ASP A 15 6.15 7.05 6.94
C ASP A 15 5.67 6.56 5.57
N ILE A 16 5.70 7.43 4.57
CA ILE A 16 5.24 7.12 3.21
C ILE A 16 6.43 7.12 2.26
N THR A 17 6.64 5.98 1.59
CA THR A 17 7.64 5.84 0.54
C THR A 17 6.95 5.50 -0.78
N ASN A 18 7.14 6.34 -1.79
CA ASN A 18 6.65 6.10 -3.14
C ASN A 18 7.67 5.27 -3.91
N VAL A 19 7.22 4.20 -4.54
CA VAL A 19 8.06 3.35 -5.39
C VAL A 19 7.64 3.54 -6.84
N THR A 20 8.57 3.93 -7.69
CA THR A 20 8.30 4.19 -9.09
C THR A 20 9.41 3.70 -10.00
N ARG A 21 9.10 3.34 -11.24
CA ARG A 21 10.08 3.10 -12.30
C ARG A 21 10.38 4.35 -13.15
N TYR A 22 9.56 5.39 -12.99
CA TYR A 22 9.61 6.60 -13.79
C TYR A 22 10.40 7.69 -13.07
N ARG A 23 11.46 8.18 -13.74
CA ARG A 23 12.32 9.22 -13.17
C ARG A 23 11.56 10.52 -12.96
N GLU A 24 10.64 10.84 -13.84
CA GLU A 24 9.80 12.05 -13.74
C GLU A 24 8.96 12.07 -12.45
N ILE A 25 8.47 10.90 -12.02
CA ILE A 25 7.74 10.78 -10.75
C ILE A 25 8.70 10.92 -9.56
N LEU A 26 9.90 10.34 -9.65
CA LEU A 26 10.93 10.51 -8.63
C LEU A 26 11.29 11.99 -8.46
N ASP A 27 11.55 12.69 -9.56
CA ASP A 27 11.90 14.11 -9.58
C ASP A 27 10.77 14.97 -9.02
N TYR A 28 9.52 14.65 -9.39
CA TYR A 28 8.33 15.31 -8.83
C TYR A 28 8.21 15.10 -7.31
N CYS A 29 8.36 13.88 -6.83
CA CYS A 29 8.34 13.57 -5.39
C CYS A 29 9.43 14.33 -4.63
N SER A 30 10.61 14.46 -5.22
CA SER A 30 11.74 15.21 -4.63
C SER A 30 11.45 16.71 -4.46
N SER A 31 10.50 17.26 -5.21
CA SER A 31 10.04 18.64 -5.08
C SER A 31 9.01 18.87 -3.96
N ILE A 32 8.49 17.79 -3.39
CA ILE A 32 7.44 17.84 -2.34
C ILE A 32 8.10 17.61 -0.98
N PRO A 33 7.97 18.52 0.00
CA PRO A 33 8.49 18.32 1.35
C PRO A 33 7.98 17.00 1.97
N ASP A 34 8.85 16.28 2.65
CA ASP A 34 8.56 15.01 3.34
C ASP A 34 8.01 13.90 2.42
N CYS A 35 8.18 14.01 1.11
CA CYS A 35 7.78 12.98 0.17
C CYS A 35 8.99 12.12 -0.19
N HIS A 36 9.08 10.93 0.40
CA HIS A 36 10.11 9.97 0.08
C HIS A 36 9.75 9.18 -1.18
N ALA A 37 10.71 8.98 -2.06
CA ALA A 37 10.52 8.17 -3.25
C ALA A 37 11.79 7.35 -3.55
N VAL A 38 11.58 6.19 -4.15
CA VAL A 38 12.66 5.31 -4.60
C VAL A 38 12.40 4.85 -6.03
N LEU A 39 13.47 4.86 -6.83
CA LEU A 39 13.43 4.34 -8.18
C LEU A 39 13.57 2.81 -8.16
N SER A 40 12.65 2.12 -8.81
CA SER A 40 12.68 0.67 -9.00
C SER A 40 12.66 0.34 -10.50
N PRO A 41 13.80 0.39 -11.18
CA PRO A 41 13.87 0.12 -12.62
C PRO A 41 13.47 -1.32 -12.95
N ASP A 42 13.70 -2.26 -12.04
CA ASP A 42 13.34 -3.66 -12.21
C ASP A 42 11.84 -3.96 -12.06
N SER A 43 11.00 -2.96 -11.78
CA SER A 43 9.53 -3.15 -11.71
C SER A 43 8.91 -3.70 -13.00
N GLU A 44 9.60 -3.56 -14.14
CA GLU A 44 9.21 -4.20 -15.41
C GLU A 44 9.23 -5.72 -15.37
N LYS A 45 10.02 -6.30 -14.46
CA LYS A 45 10.15 -7.76 -14.27
C LYS A 45 9.03 -8.34 -13.40
N GLY A 46 8.13 -7.47 -12.90
CA GLY A 46 6.95 -7.83 -12.12
C GLY A 46 6.81 -7.08 -10.80
N ILE A 47 5.61 -7.15 -10.22
CA ILE A 47 5.24 -6.40 -9.02
C ILE A 47 6.11 -6.75 -7.79
N SER A 48 6.68 -7.96 -7.73
CA SER A 48 7.55 -8.36 -6.62
C SER A 48 8.77 -7.46 -6.48
N TYR A 49 9.31 -6.93 -7.58
CA TYR A 49 10.45 -6.02 -7.56
C TYR A 49 10.08 -4.66 -6.95
N THR A 50 8.90 -4.16 -7.26
CA THR A 50 8.36 -2.94 -6.64
C THR A 50 8.19 -3.09 -5.14
N ILE A 51 7.61 -4.22 -4.69
CA ILE A 51 7.43 -4.53 -3.28
C ILE A 51 8.77 -4.59 -2.55
N LYS A 52 9.74 -5.31 -3.10
CA LYS A 52 11.10 -5.44 -2.54
C LYS A 52 11.79 -4.08 -2.42
N ALA A 53 11.77 -3.28 -3.48
CA ALA A 53 12.38 -1.95 -3.49
C ALA A 53 11.78 -1.05 -2.39
N GLY A 54 10.46 -1.06 -2.23
CA GLY A 54 9.79 -0.31 -1.18
C GLY A 54 10.17 -0.76 0.23
N ILE A 55 10.19 -2.07 0.48
CA ILE A 55 10.58 -2.64 1.78
C ILE A 55 12.03 -2.25 2.11
N MET A 56 12.96 -2.44 1.17
CA MET A 56 14.37 -2.11 1.36
C MET A 56 14.58 -0.63 1.65
N ALA A 57 13.92 0.25 0.88
CA ALA A 57 14.01 1.69 1.08
C ALA A 57 13.52 2.12 2.47
N VAL A 58 12.40 1.56 2.94
CA VAL A 58 11.89 1.83 4.29
C VAL A 58 12.84 1.32 5.37
N GLN A 59 13.44 0.15 5.19
CA GLN A 59 14.40 -0.40 6.14
C GLN A 59 15.70 0.39 6.21
N GLU A 60 16.20 0.91 5.08
CA GLU A 60 17.41 1.74 5.00
C GLU A 60 17.21 3.12 5.66
N GLN A 61 16.02 3.71 5.54
CA GLN A 61 15.70 5.01 6.14
C GLN A 61 15.65 4.96 7.67
N LYS A 62 15.42 3.80 8.26
CA LYS A 62 15.28 3.65 9.70
C LYS A 62 16.61 3.37 10.40
N LYS A 63 17.13 4.41 11.03
CA LYS A 63 18.28 4.29 11.94
C LYS A 63 17.91 3.72 13.32
N THR A 64 16.63 3.69 13.68
CA THR A 64 16.19 3.25 15.01
C THR A 64 14.74 2.73 14.96
N GLY A 65 14.57 1.45 15.28
CA GLY A 65 13.29 0.81 15.46
C GLY A 65 12.76 0.05 14.24
N MET A 66 12.16 -1.10 14.51
CA MET A 66 11.50 -1.94 13.50
C MET A 66 10.09 -1.40 13.26
N GLN A 67 9.67 -1.36 11.99
CA GLN A 67 8.25 -1.13 11.69
C GLN A 67 7.44 -2.30 12.19
N ASP A 68 6.32 -2.03 12.83
CA ASP A 68 5.40 -3.09 13.24
C ASP A 68 4.58 -3.60 12.05
N TYR A 69 4.20 -2.70 11.14
CA TYR A 69 3.34 -3.00 9.99
C TYR A 69 3.80 -2.28 8.71
N TYR A 70 3.55 -2.91 7.58
CA TYR A 70 3.79 -2.38 6.23
C TYR A 70 2.47 -2.34 5.47
N MET A 71 2.04 -1.15 5.05
CA MET A 71 0.88 -0.97 4.19
C MET A 71 1.32 -0.78 2.74
N PHE A 72 0.76 -1.58 1.86
CA PHE A 72 0.94 -1.45 0.42
C PHE A 72 -0.33 -0.89 -0.20
N ALA A 73 -0.21 0.26 -0.82
CA ALA A 73 -1.27 0.92 -1.58
C ALA A 73 -0.81 1.14 -3.02
N VAL A 74 -1.73 1.10 -3.96
CA VAL A 74 -1.48 1.38 -5.37
C VAL A 74 -1.90 2.81 -5.72
N ALA A 75 -1.29 3.41 -6.73
CA ALA A 75 -1.52 4.81 -7.09
C ALA A 75 -2.70 5.00 -8.06
N ASP A 76 -3.20 3.93 -8.65
CA ASP A 76 -4.23 3.88 -9.68
C ASP A 76 -5.65 3.63 -9.15
N GLN A 77 -5.87 3.77 -7.83
CA GLN A 77 -7.18 3.72 -7.17
C GLN A 77 -7.69 5.13 -6.78
N PRO A 78 -8.20 5.92 -7.73
CA PRO A 78 -8.59 7.32 -7.47
C PRO A 78 -9.83 7.45 -6.58
N TYR A 79 -10.64 6.40 -6.51
CA TYR A 79 -11.88 6.38 -5.71
C TYR A 79 -11.67 5.95 -4.26
N LEU A 80 -10.48 5.45 -3.91
CA LEU A 80 -10.14 5.06 -2.54
C LEU A 80 -10.36 6.24 -1.59
N LYS A 81 -11.21 6.06 -0.58
CA LYS A 81 -11.54 7.09 0.40
C LYS A 81 -10.59 7.05 1.59
N SER A 82 -10.17 8.23 2.04
CA SER A 82 -9.35 8.36 3.26
C SER A 82 -10.01 7.68 4.47
N GLN A 83 -11.35 7.76 4.58
CA GLN A 83 -12.10 7.14 5.66
C GLN A 83 -11.96 5.61 5.69
N SER A 84 -11.89 4.97 4.52
CA SER A 84 -11.68 3.52 4.42
C SER A 84 -10.26 3.12 4.86
N VAL A 85 -9.28 3.96 4.52
CA VAL A 85 -7.89 3.78 4.98
C VAL A 85 -7.78 3.96 6.50
N ILE A 86 -8.45 4.98 7.07
CA ILE A 86 -8.49 5.19 8.54
C ILE A 86 -9.06 3.95 9.23
N LYS A 87 -10.21 3.44 8.77
CA LYS A 87 -10.82 2.23 9.34
C LYS A 87 -9.88 1.03 9.28
N LEU A 88 -9.10 0.90 8.20
CA LEU A 88 -8.12 -0.17 8.07
C LEU A 88 -6.99 -0.02 9.09
N ILE A 89 -6.47 1.20 9.28
CA ILE A 89 -5.45 1.50 10.30
C ILE A 89 -5.98 1.22 11.71
N ASP A 90 -7.18 1.69 12.03
CA ASP A 90 -7.82 1.43 13.32
C ASP A 90 -7.95 -0.07 13.58
N LYS A 91 -8.33 -0.84 12.54
CA LYS A 91 -8.44 -2.30 12.64
C LYS A 91 -7.10 -2.98 12.91
N VAL A 92 -6.02 -2.49 12.31
CA VAL A 92 -4.65 -2.94 12.60
C VAL A 92 -4.30 -2.65 14.06
N LEU A 93 -4.58 -1.44 14.54
CA LEU A 93 -4.26 -1.02 15.91
C LEU A 93 -5.04 -1.80 16.97
N GLU A 94 -6.31 -2.13 16.70
CA GLU A 94 -7.13 -3.00 17.56
C GLU A 94 -6.56 -4.42 17.69
N ASN A 95 -5.84 -4.89 16.68
CA ASN A 95 -5.29 -6.24 16.60
C ASN A 95 -3.78 -6.31 16.84
N LYS A 96 -3.20 -5.29 17.49
CA LYS A 96 -1.79 -5.29 17.86
C LYS A 96 -1.46 -6.55 18.67
N GLY A 97 -0.41 -7.27 18.24
CA GLY A 97 0.04 -8.51 18.88
C GLY A 97 -0.29 -9.78 18.07
N ASN A 98 -1.17 -9.74 17.09
CA ASN A 98 -1.34 -10.84 16.15
C ASN A 98 -0.32 -10.77 15.03
N MET A 99 0.84 -11.40 15.23
CA MET A 99 2.04 -11.29 14.36
C MET A 99 1.89 -11.98 13.00
N LYS A 100 0.78 -12.64 12.71
CA LYS A 100 0.56 -13.35 11.43
C LYS A 100 -0.67 -12.86 10.68
N SER A 101 -1.24 -11.75 11.10
CA SER A 101 -2.42 -11.19 10.42
C SER A 101 -2.05 -10.35 9.23
N VAL A 102 -2.86 -10.48 8.21
CA VAL A 102 -2.91 -9.59 7.04
C VAL A 102 -4.24 -8.85 7.09
N PHE A 103 -4.23 -7.55 6.81
CA PHE A 103 -5.43 -6.73 6.80
C PHE A 103 -5.67 -6.18 5.41
N SER A 104 -6.92 -6.12 4.97
CA SER A 104 -7.28 -5.62 3.64
C SER A 104 -8.69 -5.04 3.62
N LEU A 105 -8.97 -4.18 2.66
CA LEU A 105 -10.33 -3.72 2.38
C LEU A 105 -11.10 -4.80 1.60
N ARG A 106 -12.42 -4.87 1.84
CA ARG A 106 -13.31 -5.79 1.15
C ARG A 106 -14.66 -5.13 0.87
N CYS A 107 -15.21 -5.38 -0.31
CA CYS A 107 -16.58 -5.06 -0.67
C CYS A 107 -17.25 -6.33 -1.23
N GLY A 108 -18.21 -6.89 -0.50
CA GLY A 108 -18.77 -8.20 -0.85
C GLY A 108 -17.69 -9.27 -0.92
N ASP A 109 -17.53 -9.90 -2.09
CA ASP A 109 -16.52 -10.92 -2.36
C ASP A 109 -15.19 -10.33 -2.90
N THR A 110 -15.18 -9.05 -3.25
CA THR A 110 -14.01 -8.37 -3.81
C THR A 110 -13.08 -7.90 -2.68
N VAL A 111 -11.83 -8.38 -2.70
CA VAL A 111 -10.75 -7.99 -1.79
C VAL A 111 -9.71 -7.22 -2.56
N GLY A 112 -9.26 -6.08 -2.03
CA GLY A 112 -8.31 -5.21 -2.72
C GLY A 112 -7.36 -4.43 -1.82
N ASN A 113 -6.56 -3.58 -2.46
CA ASN A 113 -5.66 -2.66 -1.78
C ASN A 113 -6.44 -1.51 -1.11
N PRO A 114 -5.83 -0.88 -0.09
CA PRO A 114 -4.55 -1.21 0.53
C PRO A 114 -4.57 -2.50 1.32
N CYS A 115 -3.38 -3.15 1.39
CA CYS A 115 -3.16 -4.37 2.14
C CYS A 115 -2.06 -4.15 3.17
N VAL A 116 -2.26 -4.59 4.42
CA VAL A 116 -1.32 -4.36 5.53
C VAL A 116 -0.78 -5.68 6.04
N PHE A 117 0.54 -5.76 6.19
CA PHE A 117 1.26 -6.94 6.68
C PHE A 117 2.02 -6.58 7.96
N HIS A 118 1.98 -7.47 8.94
CA HIS A 118 2.88 -7.39 10.07
C HIS A 118 4.34 -7.62 9.63
N SER A 119 5.30 -6.99 10.28
CA SER A 119 6.73 -7.05 9.93
C SER A 119 7.30 -8.48 9.91
N SER A 120 6.74 -9.39 10.69
CA SER A 120 7.13 -10.80 10.66
C SER A 120 6.90 -11.50 9.32
N LEU A 121 6.08 -10.91 8.43
CA LEU A 121 5.79 -11.42 7.09
C LEU A 121 6.70 -10.81 6.00
N ILE A 122 7.60 -9.91 6.37
CA ILE A 122 8.54 -9.30 5.42
C ILE A 122 9.43 -10.32 4.70
N PRO A 123 9.99 -11.35 5.37
CA PRO A 123 10.77 -12.37 4.66
C PRO A 123 9.99 -13.06 3.53
N GLN A 124 8.68 -13.29 3.71
CA GLN A 124 7.81 -13.88 2.70
C GLN A 124 7.56 -12.92 1.52
N LEU A 125 7.39 -11.62 1.81
CA LEU A 125 7.26 -10.59 0.78
C LEU A 125 8.56 -10.43 -0.01
N LEU A 126 9.71 -10.48 0.64
CA LEU A 126 11.01 -10.43 0.00
C LEU A 126 11.34 -11.69 -0.83
N SER A 127 10.68 -12.83 -0.56
CA SER A 127 10.81 -14.05 -1.35
C SER A 127 9.92 -14.12 -2.60
N LEU A 128 9.08 -13.12 -2.83
CA LEU A 128 8.22 -13.06 -4.02
C LEU A 128 9.05 -12.93 -5.30
N GLU A 129 8.55 -13.48 -6.41
CA GLU A 129 9.19 -13.44 -7.72
C GLU A 129 8.19 -13.08 -8.83
N GLY A 130 8.66 -12.35 -9.83
CA GLY A 130 7.88 -11.96 -11.01
C GLY A 130 6.60 -11.19 -10.62
N ASP A 131 5.48 -11.54 -11.21
CA ASP A 131 4.18 -10.88 -10.99
C ASP A 131 3.42 -11.37 -9.75
N LYS A 132 4.09 -12.10 -8.85
CA LYS A 132 3.49 -12.46 -7.58
C LYS A 132 3.50 -11.25 -6.64
N GLY A 133 2.33 -10.72 -6.33
CA GLY A 133 2.14 -9.63 -5.38
C GLY A 133 1.85 -10.11 -3.95
N GLY A 134 1.64 -9.17 -3.04
CA GLY A 134 1.33 -9.43 -1.63
C GLY A 134 0.12 -10.34 -1.42
N ARG A 135 -0.85 -10.36 -2.35
CA ARG A 135 -2.01 -11.27 -2.30
C ARG A 135 -1.62 -12.75 -2.25
N SER A 136 -0.50 -13.14 -2.88
CA SER A 136 0.00 -14.52 -2.83
C SER A 136 0.54 -14.91 -1.46
N VAL A 137 1.05 -13.95 -0.69
CA VAL A 137 1.42 -14.13 0.71
C VAL A 137 0.16 -14.13 1.58
N ALA A 138 -0.73 -13.16 1.41
CA ALA A 138 -1.95 -13.01 2.19
C ALA A 138 -2.80 -14.29 2.22
N LYS A 139 -2.91 -15.00 1.09
CA LYS A 139 -3.66 -16.28 0.98
C LYS A 139 -3.16 -17.41 1.90
N LYS A 140 -1.97 -17.27 2.47
CA LYS A 140 -1.36 -18.29 3.36
C LYS A 140 -1.57 -17.99 4.84
N TYR A 141 -2.21 -16.87 5.16
CA TYR A 141 -2.39 -16.36 6.52
C TYR A 141 -3.83 -15.95 6.76
N ASP A 142 -4.18 -15.74 8.01
CA ASP A 142 -5.50 -15.24 8.38
C ASP A 142 -5.64 -13.78 7.95
N CYS A 143 -6.62 -13.52 7.08
CA CYS A 143 -6.92 -12.17 6.63
C CYS A 143 -8.04 -11.57 7.47
N VAL A 144 -7.78 -10.40 8.03
CA VAL A 144 -8.78 -9.57 8.70
C VAL A 144 -9.27 -8.54 7.69
N TYR A 145 -10.56 -8.57 7.38
CA TYR A 145 -11.14 -7.67 6.40
C TYR A 145 -11.84 -6.49 7.06
N VAL A 146 -11.72 -5.33 6.43
CA VAL A 146 -12.52 -4.16 6.73
C VAL A 146 -13.50 -3.96 5.58
N ASP A 147 -14.77 -4.16 5.87
CA ASP A 147 -15.84 -4.05 4.87
C ASP A 147 -16.12 -2.58 4.53
N ILE A 148 -16.18 -2.31 3.23
CA ILE A 148 -16.55 -1.02 2.65
C ILE A 148 -17.80 -1.17 1.79
N ALA A 149 -18.52 -0.06 1.60
CA ALA A 149 -19.80 -0.09 0.89
C ALA A 149 -19.68 0.18 -0.62
N ASP A 150 -18.59 0.75 -1.06
CA ASP A 150 -18.41 1.22 -2.45
C ASP A 150 -17.29 0.45 -3.13
N GLU A 151 -17.64 -0.50 -3.99
CA GLU A 151 -16.68 -1.34 -4.71
C GLU A 151 -15.72 -0.55 -5.60
N ARG A 152 -16.11 0.64 -6.04
CA ARG A 152 -15.24 1.52 -6.83
C ARG A 152 -13.96 1.90 -6.09
N GLU A 153 -13.97 1.89 -4.76
CA GLU A 153 -12.77 2.15 -3.96
C GLU A 153 -11.65 1.12 -4.21
N LEU A 154 -12.00 -0.08 -4.68
CA LEU A 154 -11.08 -1.17 -4.98
C LEU A 154 -10.75 -1.29 -6.48
N THR A 155 -11.25 -0.36 -7.31
CA THR A 155 -11.08 -0.41 -8.77
C THR A 155 -9.80 0.31 -9.18
N ASP A 156 -8.95 -0.40 -9.89
CA ASP A 156 -7.74 0.14 -10.52
C ASP A 156 -8.09 0.76 -11.89
N ILE A 157 -7.47 1.88 -12.23
CA ILE A 157 -7.60 2.50 -13.55
C ILE A 157 -6.35 2.20 -14.38
N ASP A 158 -6.38 1.09 -15.11
CA ASP A 158 -5.24 0.63 -15.92
C ASP A 158 -5.09 1.35 -17.27
N THR A 159 -6.17 1.94 -17.79
CA THR A 159 -6.19 2.57 -19.12
C THR A 159 -7.07 3.81 -19.18
N LEU A 160 -6.76 4.72 -20.12
CA LEU A 160 -7.58 5.90 -20.42
C LEU A 160 -9.04 5.57 -20.79
N SER A 161 -9.34 4.36 -21.24
CA SER A 161 -10.70 3.90 -21.51
C SER A 161 -11.53 3.75 -20.24
N ASN A 162 -10.92 3.37 -19.14
CA ASN A 162 -11.59 3.23 -17.83
C ASN A 162 -11.81 4.60 -17.14
N SER A 163 -11.08 5.64 -17.55
CA SER A 163 -11.21 6.99 -17.00
C SER A 163 -12.38 7.80 -17.57
N LYS A 164 -12.96 7.38 -18.71
CA LYS A 164 -14.05 8.12 -19.39
C LYS A 164 -15.40 8.11 -18.68
N HIS A 165 -15.56 7.34 -17.63
CA HIS A 165 -16.81 7.30 -16.84
C HIS A 165 -16.84 8.26 -15.65
N THR A 166 -15.85 9.14 -15.52
CA THR A 166 -15.63 9.89 -14.25
C THR A 166 -15.65 11.40 -14.38
N VAL A 167 -15.99 11.97 -15.53
CA VAL A 167 -16.13 13.43 -15.65
C VAL A 167 -17.57 13.79 -16.03
N THR A 168 -18.43 13.81 -15.02
CA THR A 168 -19.56 14.74 -15.03
C THR A 168 -19.36 15.66 -13.83
N LEU A 169 -19.00 16.88 -14.15
CA LEU A 169 -18.93 18.01 -13.22
C LEU A 169 -20.27 18.28 -12.59
#